data_85a7712c19d022ee0b505f23fd9e48dd
#
_entry.id   85a7712c19d022ee0b505f23fd9e48dd
#
_cell.length_a   1.000
_cell.length_b   1.000
_cell.length_c   1.000
_cell.angle_alpha   90.00
_cell.angle_beta   90.00
_cell.angle_gamma   90.00
#
_symmetry.space_group_name_H-M   'P 1'
#
loop_
_entity.id
_entity.type
_entity.pdbx_description
1 polymer ?
#
loop_
_entity_poly.entity_id
_entity_poly.type
_entity_poly.pdbx_seq_one_letter_code
_entity_poly.pdbx_strand_id
1 'polypeptide(L)'
;MASTHYAPEPCQADGCHEYAITGSEFCWEHLEDREHYFVKLKHVPLVNAWLVGVDFSGYRLKGVNLVGARLSGAKLVGADLRDADLRRAFLDGVDLRRAQLDGVLAEFSIFGAADATEATFRSADLRRANFVGTQAPRADFTGASLYYARFGNGDLQGANFTKTDISRAIFRRANLAEAIFTGAEGAANFENANIEGIKR
;
A
#
# COMPACT_ATOMS: atom_id res chain seq x y z
N MET A 1 5.50 31.09 -5.82
CA MET A 1 4.78 29.80 -5.66
C MET A 1 5.64 28.78 -6.36
N ALA A 2 6.42 28.00 -5.61
CA ALA A 2 7.29 26.98 -6.17
C ALA A 2 6.40 25.84 -6.71
N SER A 3 6.55 25.52 -8.00
CA SER A 3 5.91 24.39 -8.64
C SER A 3 6.38 23.11 -7.96
N THR A 4 5.48 22.43 -7.25
CA THR A 4 5.75 21.14 -6.58
C THR A 4 5.67 19.97 -7.57
N HIS A 5 6.10 20.12 -8.80
CA HIS A 5 6.37 19.01 -9.68
C HIS A 5 7.75 18.46 -9.32
N TYR A 6 7.76 17.48 -8.42
CA TYR A 6 8.94 16.67 -8.18
C TYR A 6 9.19 15.82 -9.44
N ALA A 7 9.93 16.36 -10.40
CA ALA A 7 10.61 15.50 -11.37
C ALA A 7 11.76 14.85 -10.58
N PRO A 8 11.86 13.53 -10.53
CA PRO A 8 12.97 12.89 -9.83
C PRO A 8 14.27 13.21 -10.57
N GLU A 9 15.29 13.59 -9.84
CA GLU A 9 16.63 13.78 -10.39
C GLU A 9 17.30 12.41 -10.62
N PRO A 10 18.18 12.27 -11.64
CA PRO A 10 18.95 11.04 -11.80
C PRO A 10 19.85 10.79 -10.60
N CYS A 11 20.08 9.51 -10.27
CA CYS A 11 21.08 9.11 -9.29
C CYS A 11 22.48 9.54 -9.74
N GLN A 12 23.27 10.13 -8.86
CA GLN A 12 24.63 10.65 -9.19
C GLN A 12 25.73 9.58 -9.14
N ALA A 13 25.39 8.33 -8.82
CA ALA A 13 26.36 7.24 -8.88
C ALA A 13 26.72 6.89 -10.34
N ASP A 14 28.00 6.70 -10.61
CA ASP A 14 28.51 6.39 -11.95
C ASP A 14 27.83 5.13 -12.53
N GLY A 15 27.32 5.27 -13.77
CA GLY A 15 26.65 4.17 -14.47
C GLY A 15 25.27 3.78 -13.93
N CYS A 16 24.73 4.51 -12.96
CA CYS A 16 23.37 4.29 -12.45
C CYS A 16 22.34 4.92 -13.38
N HIS A 17 21.25 4.19 -13.66
CA HIS A 17 20.13 4.67 -14.49
C HIS A 17 18.86 4.89 -13.66
N GLU A 18 18.94 4.71 -12.33
CA GLU A 18 17.83 4.94 -11.41
C GLU A 18 17.71 6.42 -11.02
N TYR A 19 16.58 6.77 -10.44
CA TYR A 19 16.36 8.12 -9.91
C TYR A 19 16.75 8.22 -8.44
N ALA A 20 17.25 9.39 -8.05
CA ALA A 20 17.53 9.72 -6.66
C ALA A 20 16.25 9.73 -5.82
N ILE A 21 16.34 9.26 -4.58
CA ILE A 21 15.22 9.33 -3.64
C ILE A 21 15.08 10.73 -3.04
N THR A 22 13.86 11.11 -2.70
CA THR A 22 13.57 12.42 -2.11
C THR A 22 14.48 12.72 -0.93
N GLY A 23 15.16 13.85 -0.97
CA GLY A 23 16.08 14.28 0.08
C GLY A 23 17.51 13.74 -0.06
N SER A 24 17.84 13.06 -1.15
CA SER A 24 19.17 12.56 -1.49
C SER A 24 19.53 12.89 -2.94
N GLU A 25 20.80 12.79 -3.27
CA GLU A 25 21.36 12.82 -4.64
C GLU A 25 21.50 11.41 -5.21
N PHE A 26 21.23 10.36 -4.41
CA PHE A 26 21.40 8.96 -4.76
C PHE A 26 20.06 8.20 -4.71
N CYS A 27 19.96 7.12 -5.48
CA CYS A 27 18.92 6.12 -5.30
C CYS A 27 19.18 5.32 -4.01
N TRP A 28 18.19 4.51 -3.60
CA TRP A 28 18.32 3.73 -2.36
C TRP A 28 19.53 2.78 -2.34
N GLU A 29 19.85 2.16 -3.47
CA GLU A 29 20.95 1.20 -3.55
C GLU A 29 22.34 1.87 -3.42
N HIS A 30 22.48 3.13 -3.85
CA HIS A 30 23.73 3.89 -3.80
C HIS A 30 23.81 4.86 -2.61
N LEU A 31 22.82 4.80 -1.71
CA LEU A 31 22.81 5.60 -0.49
C LEU A 31 23.67 4.91 0.59
N GLU A 32 24.84 5.47 0.89
CA GLU A 32 25.80 4.91 1.86
C GLU A 32 25.32 5.05 3.31
N ASP A 33 24.91 6.27 3.71
CA ASP A 33 24.46 6.56 5.07
C ASP A 33 22.92 6.61 5.17
N ARG A 34 22.33 5.41 5.31
CA ARG A 34 20.87 5.24 5.43
C ARG A 34 20.33 5.74 6.75
N GLU A 35 21.11 5.70 7.83
CA GLU A 35 20.66 6.19 9.14
C GLU A 35 20.53 7.72 9.13
N HIS A 36 21.52 8.41 8.61
CA HIS A 36 21.46 9.86 8.46
C HIS A 36 20.33 10.29 7.51
N TYR A 37 20.09 9.54 6.45
CA TYR A 37 18.98 9.78 5.54
C TYR A 37 17.64 9.83 6.27
N PHE A 38 17.36 8.87 7.14
CA PHE A 38 16.11 8.84 7.89
C PHE A 38 15.98 9.99 8.90
N VAL A 39 17.06 10.48 9.47
CA VAL A 39 17.06 11.69 10.30
C VAL A 39 16.65 12.90 9.46
N LYS A 40 17.24 13.06 8.30
CA LYS A 40 16.96 14.14 7.33
C LYS A 40 15.52 14.07 6.80
N LEU A 41 15.01 12.88 6.51
CA LEU A 41 13.69 12.67 5.93
C LEU A 41 12.56 13.19 6.84
N LYS A 42 12.74 13.22 8.16
CA LYS A 42 11.76 13.77 9.10
C LYS A 42 11.44 15.26 8.85
N HIS A 43 12.31 15.96 8.17
CA HIS A 43 12.20 17.41 7.90
C HIS A 43 11.87 17.72 6.44
N VAL A 44 11.65 16.69 5.62
CA VAL A 44 11.35 16.83 4.18
C VAL A 44 9.88 16.54 3.96
N PRO A 45 9.15 17.39 3.19
CA PRO A 45 7.77 17.07 2.77
C PRO A 45 7.76 15.80 1.92
N LEU A 46 6.86 14.84 2.26
CA LEU A 46 6.77 13.56 1.56
C LEU A 46 5.60 13.48 0.56
N VAL A 47 4.85 14.57 0.40
CA VAL A 47 3.83 14.67 -0.66
C VAL A 47 4.52 14.60 -2.01
N ASN A 48 4.07 13.67 -2.87
CA ASN A 48 4.66 13.33 -4.17
C ASN A 48 6.13 12.88 -4.09
N ALA A 49 6.62 12.49 -2.92
CA ALA A 49 8.00 12.06 -2.74
C ALA A 49 8.35 10.85 -3.60
N TRP A 50 9.59 10.79 -4.08
CA TRP A 50 10.17 9.65 -4.77
C TRP A 50 10.91 8.76 -3.76
N LEU A 51 10.31 7.63 -3.38
CA LEU A 51 10.78 6.72 -2.34
C LEU A 51 10.85 5.27 -2.86
N VAL A 52 11.11 5.13 -4.17
CA VAL A 52 11.18 3.83 -4.85
C VAL A 52 12.27 2.98 -4.24
N GLY A 53 11.94 1.74 -3.89
CA GLY A 53 12.86 0.76 -3.33
C GLY A 53 13.34 1.01 -1.90
N VAL A 54 12.97 2.12 -1.26
CA VAL A 54 13.41 2.47 0.11
C VAL A 54 12.96 1.40 1.11
N ASP A 55 13.86 1.04 2.04
CA ASP A 55 13.54 0.09 3.11
C ASP A 55 13.10 0.84 4.38
N PHE A 56 11.80 0.85 4.63
CA PHE A 56 11.15 1.37 5.83
C PHE A 56 10.70 0.27 6.79
N SER A 57 11.27 -0.93 6.70
CA SER A 57 10.85 -2.06 7.55
C SER A 57 10.94 -1.70 9.04
N GLY A 58 9.86 -1.91 9.77
CA GLY A 58 9.75 -1.59 11.20
C GLY A 58 9.69 -0.10 11.57
N TYR A 59 9.69 0.81 10.58
CA TYR A 59 9.65 2.25 10.85
C TYR A 59 8.29 2.71 11.35
N ARG A 60 8.31 3.75 12.18
CA ARG A 60 7.11 4.45 12.64
C ARG A 60 6.78 5.59 11.66
N LEU A 61 5.79 5.33 10.80
CA LEU A 61 5.26 6.26 9.79
C LEU A 61 3.81 6.65 10.13
N LYS A 62 3.41 6.52 11.40
CA LYS A 62 2.05 6.85 11.84
C LYS A 62 1.70 8.30 11.52
N GLY A 63 0.55 8.51 10.85
CA GLY A 63 0.03 9.83 10.49
C GLY A 63 0.87 10.58 9.44
N VAL A 64 1.83 9.94 8.80
CA VAL A 64 2.66 10.58 7.78
C VAL A 64 1.83 10.95 6.55
N ASN A 65 2.12 12.10 5.94
CA ASN A 65 1.50 12.52 4.69
C ASN A 65 2.36 12.08 3.50
N LEU A 66 1.91 11.04 2.81
CA LEU A 66 2.53 10.44 1.61
C LEU A 66 1.62 10.57 0.39
N VAL A 67 0.75 11.56 0.34
CA VAL A 67 -0.16 11.79 -0.80
C VAL A 67 0.64 11.85 -2.10
N GLY A 68 0.27 11.00 -3.07
CA GLY A 68 0.92 10.92 -4.37
C GLY A 68 2.36 10.41 -4.35
N ALA A 69 2.89 9.98 -3.21
CA ALA A 69 4.26 9.46 -3.13
C ALA A 69 4.45 8.18 -3.96
N ARG A 70 5.65 7.98 -4.47
CA ARG A 70 6.06 6.80 -5.23
C ARG A 70 6.89 5.88 -4.34
N LEU A 71 6.27 4.78 -3.91
CA LEU A 71 6.83 3.77 -3.01
C LEU A 71 6.96 2.41 -3.72
N SER A 72 6.92 2.40 -5.07
CA SER A 72 7.00 1.15 -5.83
C SER A 72 8.22 0.34 -5.42
N GLY A 73 8.02 -0.95 -5.12
CA GLY A 73 9.08 -1.86 -4.67
C GLY A 73 9.71 -1.52 -3.31
N ALA A 74 9.21 -0.53 -2.57
CA ALA A 74 9.69 -0.24 -1.22
C ALA A 74 9.42 -1.41 -0.26
N LYS A 75 10.18 -1.50 0.83
CA LYS A 75 9.95 -2.46 1.91
C LYS A 75 9.33 -1.74 3.10
N LEU A 76 8.20 -2.23 3.55
CA LEU A 76 7.41 -1.70 4.67
C LEU A 76 7.05 -2.83 5.66
N VAL A 77 7.88 -3.89 5.72
CA VAL A 77 7.62 -5.06 6.56
C VAL A 77 7.49 -4.65 8.02
N GLY A 78 6.32 -4.91 8.62
CA GLY A 78 6.04 -4.54 10.02
C GLY A 78 6.04 -3.04 10.30
N ALA A 79 6.06 -2.17 9.30
CA ALA A 79 6.00 -0.73 9.49
C ALA A 79 4.66 -0.28 10.10
N ASP A 80 4.69 0.77 10.91
CA ASP A 80 3.50 1.41 11.48
C ASP A 80 3.07 2.59 10.62
N LEU A 81 2.09 2.37 9.74
CA LEU A 81 1.48 3.37 8.85
C LEU A 81 0.06 3.78 9.32
N ARG A 82 -0.31 3.48 10.57
CA ARG A 82 -1.65 3.82 11.06
C ARG A 82 -1.94 5.29 10.88
N ASP A 83 -3.15 5.61 10.47
CA ASP A 83 -3.64 6.98 10.23
C ASP A 83 -2.82 7.77 9.18
N ALA A 84 -1.94 7.12 8.39
CA ALA A 84 -1.18 7.78 7.34
C ALA A 84 -2.07 8.20 6.16
N ASP A 85 -1.68 9.23 5.44
CA ASP A 85 -2.33 9.67 4.22
C ASP A 85 -1.56 9.18 2.99
N LEU A 86 -2.06 8.10 2.38
CA LEU A 86 -1.53 7.46 1.17
C LEU A 86 -2.40 7.72 -0.07
N ARG A 87 -3.30 8.70 -0.02
CA ARG A 87 -4.17 8.97 -1.17
C ARG A 87 -3.37 9.18 -2.45
N ARG A 88 -3.75 8.48 -3.51
CA ARG A 88 -3.09 8.52 -4.82
C ARG A 88 -1.62 8.08 -4.80
N ALA A 89 -1.13 7.46 -3.73
CA ALA A 89 0.22 6.93 -3.67
C ALA A 89 0.38 5.69 -4.56
N PHE A 90 1.60 5.48 -5.04
CA PHE A 90 1.99 4.35 -5.88
C PHE A 90 2.80 3.38 -5.02
N LEU A 91 2.19 2.23 -4.71
CA LEU A 91 2.74 1.17 -3.86
C LEU A 91 2.78 -0.16 -4.61
N ASP A 92 2.90 -0.13 -5.92
CA ASP A 92 2.99 -1.35 -6.74
C ASP A 92 4.25 -2.14 -6.40
N GLY A 93 4.07 -3.46 -6.19
CA GLY A 93 5.16 -4.36 -5.80
C GLY A 93 5.76 -4.10 -4.42
N VAL A 94 5.13 -3.28 -3.57
CA VAL A 94 5.60 -3.00 -2.21
C VAL A 94 5.49 -4.24 -1.31
N ASP A 95 6.45 -4.41 -0.42
CA ASP A 95 6.41 -5.43 0.63
C ASP A 95 5.80 -4.85 1.92
N LEU A 96 4.52 -5.15 2.16
CA LEU A 96 3.73 -4.71 3.31
C LEU A 96 3.50 -5.83 4.34
N ARG A 97 4.25 -6.92 4.27
CA ARG A 97 4.03 -8.04 5.19
C ARG A 97 4.00 -7.59 6.64
N ARG A 98 2.90 -7.91 7.36
CA ARG A 98 2.65 -7.54 8.76
C ARG A 98 2.67 -6.03 9.04
N ALA A 99 2.58 -5.19 8.02
CA ALA A 99 2.46 -3.75 8.20
C ALA A 99 1.12 -3.38 8.82
N GLN A 100 1.10 -2.30 9.60
CA GLN A 100 -0.11 -1.78 10.25
C GLN A 100 -0.58 -0.54 9.48
N LEU A 101 -1.72 -0.66 8.78
CA LEU A 101 -2.34 0.42 8.02
C LEU A 101 -3.76 0.74 8.52
N ASP A 102 -4.03 0.50 9.81
CA ASP A 102 -5.34 0.78 10.38
C ASP A 102 -5.66 2.27 10.30
N GLY A 103 -6.86 2.62 9.85
CA GLY A 103 -7.30 4.02 9.67
C GLY A 103 -6.60 4.78 8.54
N VAL A 104 -5.79 4.11 7.70
CA VAL A 104 -5.10 4.76 6.60
C VAL A 104 -6.10 5.38 5.61
N LEU A 105 -5.77 6.57 5.09
CA LEU A 105 -6.46 7.18 3.95
C LEU A 105 -5.72 6.80 2.68
N ALA A 106 -6.28 5.93 1.83
CA ALA A 106 -5.62 5.43 0.64
C ALA A 106 -6.56 5.40 -0.59
N GLU A 107 -7.49 6.37 -0.66
CA GLU A 107 -8.35 6.50 -1.83
C GLU A 107 -7.51 6.71 -3.10
N PHE A 108 -7.83 5.96 -4.18
CA PHE A 108 -7.11 5.93 -5.45
C PHE A 108 -5.64 5.48 -5.39
N SER A 109 -5.17 4.92 -4.30
CA SER A 109 -3.81 4.35 -4.23
C SER A 109 -3.66 3.07 -5.04
N ILE A 110 -2.42 2.74 -5.41
CA ILE A 110 -2.09 1.57 -6.24
C ILE A 110 -1.22 0.61 -5.43
N PHE A 111 -1.79 -0.53 -5.04
CA PHE A 111 -1.12 -1.64 -4.36
C PHE A 111 -0.95 -2.86 -5.29
N GLY A 112 -0.98 -2.67 -6.60
CA GLY A 112 -0.89 -3.76 -7.55
C GLY A 112 0.33 -4.65 -7.30
N ALA A 113 0.17 -5.97 -7.32
CA ALA A 113 1.24 -6.94 -7.08
C ALA A 113 2.02 -6.76 -5.75
N ALA A 114 1.49 -6.00 -4.78
CA ALA A 114 2.07 -5.88 -3.45
C ALA A 114 1.97 -7.20 -2.67
N ASP A 115 2.88 -7.41 -1.71
CA ASP A 115 2.75 -8.45 -0.69
C ASP A 115 2.25 -7.82 0.62
N ALA A 116 0.96 -7.99 0.91
CA ALA A 116 0.29 -7.53 2.11
C ALA A 116 -0.09 -8.72 3.04
N THR A 117 0.68 -9.80 2.99
CA THR A 117 0.46 -10.97 3.87
C THR A 117 0.41 -10.53 5.32
N GLU A 118 -0.68 -10.87 6.02
CA GLU A 118 -0.92 -10.55 7.43
C GLU A 118 -0.90 -9.03 7.75
N ALA A 119 -1.01 -8.15 6.74
CA ALA A 119 -1.14 -6.72 6.98
C ALA A 119 -2.52 -6.36 7.54
N THR A 120 -2.62 -5.26 8.29
CA THR A 120 -3.89 -4.76 8.81
C THR A 120 -4.30 -3.46 8.15
N PHE A 121 -5.58 -3.39 7.73
CA PHE A 121 -6.23 -2.24 7.09
C PHE A 121 -7.56 -1.92 7.79
N ARG A 122 -7.65 -2.11 9.10
CA ARG A 122 -8.89 -1.94 9.85
C ARG A 122 -9.37 -0.51 9.74
N SER A 123 -10.66 -0.32 9.45
CA SER A 123 -11.29 0.99 9.31
C SER A 123 -10.61 1.91 8.29
N ALA A 124 -9.82 1.36 7.35
CA ALA A 124 -9.14 2.12 6.32
C ALA A 124 -10.10 2.65 5.24
N ASP A 125 -9.80 3.80 4.70
CA ASP A 125 -10.44 4.32 3.50
C ASP A 125 -9.67 3.86 2.25
N LEU A 126 -10.12 2.75 1.67
CA LEU A 126 -9.52 2.12 0.50
C LEU A 126 -10.41 2.28 -0.76
N ARG A 127 -11.30 3.29 -0.75
CA ARG A 127 -12.20 3.52 -1.88
C ARG A 127 -11.42 3.70 -3.17
N ARG A 128 -11.80 2.95 -4.20
CA ARG A 128 -11.17 3.00 -5.52
C ARG A 128 -9.68 2.63 -5.53
N ALA A 129 -9.16 2.07 -4.45
CA ALA A 129 -7.79 1.55 -4.42
C ALA A 129 -7.62 0.33 -5.34
N ASN A 130 -6.44 0.17 -5.91
CA ASN A 130 -6.13 -0.90 -6.83
C ASN A 130 -5.22 -1.95 -6.17
N PHE A 131 -5.77 -3.12 -5.86
CA PHE A 131 -5.09 -4.30 -5.30
C PHE A 131 -5.00 -5.44 -6.32
N VAL A 132 -5.01 -5.16 -7.62
CA VAL A 132 -4.94 -6.21 -8.63
C VAL A 132 -3.64 -7.00 -8.53
N GLY A 133 -3.75 -8.33 -8.44
CA GLY A 133 -2.61 -9.23 -8.31
C GLY A 133 -1.89 -9.20 -6.96
N THR A 134 -2.45 -8.50 -5.97
CA THR A 134 -1.87 -8.41 -4.62
C THR A 134 -1.93 -9.74 -3.91
N GLN A 135 -0.86 -10.10 -3.18
CA GLN A 135 -0.82 -11.18 -2.23
C GLN A 135 -1.20 -10.62 -0.85
N ALA A 136 -2.37 -10.98 -0.33
CA ALA A 136 -2.86 -10.51 0.96
C ALA A 136 -3.51 -11.65 1.78
N PRO A 137 -2.91 -12.85 1.83
CA PRO A 137 -3.46 -13.92 2.64
C PRO A 137 -3.46 -13.50 4.12
N ARG A 138 -4.58 -13.77 4.79
CA ARG A 138 -4.84 -13.42 6.20
C ARG A 138 -4.76 -11.93 6.53
N ALA A 139 -4.79 -11.05 5.53
CA ALA A 139 -4.89 -9.61 5.78
C ALA A 139 -6.23 -9.24 6.44
N ASP A 140 -6.23 -8.20 7.28
CA ASP A 140 -7.41 -7.77 8.02
C ASP A 140 -7.94 -6.43 7.49
N PHE A 141 -9.07 -6.49 6.79
CA PHE A 141 -9.79 -5.34 6.25
C PHE A 141 -11.03 -4.97 7.10
N THR A 142 -11.12 -5.45 8.35
CA THR A 142 -12.31 -5.24 9.19
C THR A 142 -12.75 -3.78 9.21
N GLY A 143 -14.00 -3.51 8.85
CA GLY A 143 -14.60 -2.15 8.86
C GLY A 143 -14.04 -1.19 7.82
N ALA A 144 -13.20 -1.65 6.88
CA ALA A 144 -12.68 -0.79 5.82
C ALA A 144 -13.77 -0.40 4.81
N SER A 145 -13.62 0.74 4.13
CA SER A 145 -14.40 1.10 2.96
C SER A 145 -13.68 0.68 1.69
N LEU A 146 -14.25 -0.30 0.97
CA LEU A 146 -13.73 -0.84 -0.28
C LEU A 146 -14.58 -0.43 -1.50
N TYR A 147 -15.32 0.66 -1.40
CA TYR A 147 -16.17 1.13 -2.49
C TYR A 147 -15.39 1.26 -3.80
N TYR A 148 -15.76 0.49 -4.84
CA TYR A 148 -15.02 0.37 -6.11
C TYR A 148 -13.57 -0.11 -6.00
N ALA A 149 -13.10 -0.65 -4.87
CA ALA A 149 -11.76 -1.23 -4.79
C ALA A 149 -11.62 -2.47 -5.71
N ARG A 150 -10.43 -2.72 -6.21
CA ARG A 150 -10.16 -3.77 -7.22
C ARG A 150 -9.16 -4.77 -6.67
N PHE A 151 -9.60 -6.02 -6.47
CA PHE A 151 -8.80 -7.16 -5.98
C PHE A 151 -8.66 -8.28 -7.03
N GLY A 152 -8.88 -7.97 -8.29
CA GLY A 152 -8.84 -8.98 -9.34
C GLY A 152 -7.52 -9.75 -9.36
N ASN A 153 -7.57 -11.08 -9.56
CA ASN A 153 -6.43 -11.99 -9.60
C ASN A 153 -5.55 -11.97 -8.32
N GLY A 154 -6.02 -11.41 -7.21
CA GLY A 154 -5.30 -11.38 -5.93
C GLY A 154 -5.44 -12.69 -5.15
N ASP A 155 -4.47 -12.98 -4.29
CA ASP A 155 -4.59 -14.02 -3.26
C ASP A 155 -5.02 -13.39 -1.93
N LEU A 156 -6.25 -13.69 -1.52
CA LEU A 156 -6.92 -13.17 -0.33
C LEU A 156 -7.35 -14.32 0.59
N GLN A 157 -6.66 -15.46 0.50
CA GLN A 157 -7.01 -16.63 1.30
C GLN A 157 -7.05 -16.29 2.80
N GLY A 158 -8.15 -16.59 3.47
CA GLY A 158 -8.36 -16.33 4.89
C GLY A 158 -8.38 -14.86 5.26
N ALA A 159 -8.44 -13.92 4.31
CA ALA A 159 -8.55 -12.49 4.61
C ALA A 159 -9.87 -12.15 5.32
N ASN A 160 -9.84 -11.17 6.18
CA ASN A 160 -10.97 -10.76 7.01
C ASN A 160 -11.61 -9.47 6.47
N PHE A 161 -12.82 -9.59 5.93
CA PHE A 161 -13.66 -8.50 5.44
C PHE A 161 -14.89 -8.27 6.36
N THR A 162 -14.78 -8.55 7.65
CA THR A 162 -15.87 -8.35 8.62
C THR A 162 -16.28 -6.88 8.64
N LYS A 163 -17.60 -6.61 8.53
CA LYS A 163 -18.19 -5.24 8.57
C LYS A 163 -17.62 -4.27 7.53
N THR A 164 -17.15 -4.76 6.40
CA THR A 164 -16.55 -3.97 5.32
C THR A 164 -17.62 -3.47 4.35
N ASP A 165 -17.54 -2.23 3.88
CA ASP A 165 -18.32 -1.78 2.73
C ASP A 165 -17.64 -2.28 1.45
N ILE A 166 -18.22 -3.34 0.83
CA ILE A 166 -17.73 -3.93 -0.42
C ILE A 166 -18.54 -3.46 -1.64
N SER A 167 -19.33 -2.38 -1.50
CA SER A 167 -20.18 -1.87 -2.60
C SER A 167 -19.33 -1.63 -3.85
N ARG A 168 -19.70 -2.32 -4.94
CA ARG A 168 -19.05 -2.26 -6.25
C ARG A 168 -17.57 -2.69 -6.25
N ALA A 169 -17.06 -3.31 -5.18
CA ALA A 169 -15.74 -3.92 -5.17
C ALA A 169 -15.63 -5.05 -6.21
N ILE A 170 -14.44 -5.28 -6.75
CA ILE A 170 -14.19 -6.24 -7.81
C ILE A 170 -13.19 -7.29 -7.32
N PHE A 171 -13.68 -8.51 -7.07
CA PHE A 171 -12.90 -9.68 -6.65
C PHE A 171 -12.75 -10.71 -7.81
N ARG A 172 -12.94 -10.26 -9.03
CA ARG A 172 -12.91 -11.16 -10.20
C ARG A 172 -11.62 -11.98 -10.22
N ARG A 173 -11.75 -13.34 -10.30
CA ARG A 173 -10.64 -14.31 -10.32
C ARG A 173 -9.73 -14.25 -9.07
N ALA A 174 -10.14 -13.63 -7.99
CA ALA A 174 -9.38 -13.64 -6.74
C ALA A 174 -9.52 -15.00 -6.04
N ASN A 175 -8.50 -15.39 -5.28
CA ASN A 175 -8.58 -16.49 -4.34
C ASN A 175 -9.09 -15.96 -2.99
N LEU A 176 -10.32 -16.27 -2.64
CA LEU A 176 -11.00 -15.89 -1.39
C LEU A 176 -11.29 -17.11 -0.50
N ALA A 177 -10.60 -18.26 -0.75
CA ALA A 177 -10.81 -19.43 0.08
C ALA A 177 -10.71 -19.09 1.57
N GLU A 178 -11.69 -19.53 2.37
CA GLU A 178 -11.77 -19.28 3.82
C GLU A 178 -11.88 -17.79 4.26
N ALA A 179 -12.03 -16.85 3.33
CA ALA A 179 -12.20 -15.44 3.68
C ALA A 179 -13.48 -15.20 4.49
N ILE A 180 -13.47 -14.17 5.34
CA ILE A 180 -14.57 -13.86 6.27
C ILE A 180 -15.27 -12.57 5.82
N PHE A 181 -16.57 -12.65 5.51
CA PHE A 181 -17.41 -11.53 5.10
C PHE A 181 -18.56 -11.26 6.09
N THR A 182 -18.44 -11.68 7.34
CA THR A 182 -19.48 -11.50 8.36
C THR A 182 -19.84 -10.03 8.53
N GLY A 183 -21.11 -9.68 8.25
CA GLY A 183 -21.59 -8.30 8.33
C GLY A 183 -20.99 -7.35 7.27
N ALA A 184 -20.36 -7.86 6.21
CA ALA A 184 -19.98 -7.06 5.06
C ALA A 184 -21.22 -6.59 4.30
N GLU A 185 -21.23 -5.35 3.86
CA GLU A 185 -22.36 -4.71 3.20
C GLU A 185 -22.06 -4.34 1.75
N GLY A 186 -23.11 -4.30 0.93
CA GLY A 186 -23.02 -3.93 -0.47
C GLY A 186 -22.86 -5.13 -1.43
N ALA A 187 -22.97 -4.84 -2.73
CA ALA A 187 -22.82 -5.82 -3.79
C ALA A 187 -21.47 -5.68 -4.48
N ALA A 188 -20.72 -6.78 -4.57
CA ALA A 188 -19.41 -6.86 -5.21
C ALA A 188 -19.43 -7.87 -6.38
N ASN A 189 -18.44 -7.77 -7.26
CA ASN A 189 -18.23 -8.70 -8.35
C ASN A 189 -17.26 -9.82 -7.94
N PHE A 190 -17.78 -11.07 -7.82
CA PHE A 190 -17.00 -12.28 -7.51
C PHE A 190 -16.85 -13.19 -8.74
N GLU A 191 -16.97 -12.67 -9.96
CA GLU A 191 -16.89 -13.48 -11.18
C GLU A 191 -15.60 -14.32 -11.22
N ASN A 192 -15.76 -15.65 -11.32
CA ASN A 192 -14.65 -16.61 -11.34
C ASN A 192 -13.71 -16.56 -10.11
N ALA A 193 -14.14 -15.98 -9.00
CA ALA A 193 -13.38 -16.04 -7.74
C ALA A 193 -13.50 -17.43 -7.10
N ASN A 194 -12.44 -17.87 -6.44
CA ASN A 194 -12.50 -19.03 -5.54
C ASN A 194 -13.10 -18.56 -4.21
N ILE A 195 -14.30 -19.06 -3.87
CA ILE A 195 -15.04 -18.72 -2.66
C ILE A 195 -15.24 -19.92 -1.72
N GLU A 196 -14.39 -20.93 -1.84
CA GLU A 196 -14.48 -22.14 -1.00
C GLU A 196 -14.32 -21.78 0.48
N GLY A 197 -15.23 -22.26 1.32
CA GLY A 197 -15.16 -22.06 2.78
C GLY A 197 -15.36 -20.62 3.26
N ILE A 198 -15.82 -19.68 2.42
CA ILE A 198 -16.08 -18.32 2.91
C ILE A 198 -17.14 -18.30 4.01
N LYS A 199 -16.96 -17.39 5.00
CA LYS A 199 -17.88 -17.15 6.10
C LYS A 199 -18.63 -15.84 5.86
N ARG A 200 -19.97 -15.88 5.96
CA ARG A 200 -20.86 -14.71 5.77
C ARG A 200 -21.57 -14.36 7.07
#